data_941d7838d5d16056b52297306ef8bb2c
#
_entry.id   941d7838d5d16056b52297306ef8bb2c
#
_cell.length_a   1.000
_cell.length_b   1.000
_cell.length_c   1.000
_cell.angle_alpha   90.00
_cell.angle_beta   90.00
_cell.angle_gamma   90.00
#
_symmetry.space_group_name_H-M   'P 1'
#
loop_
_entity.id
_entity.type
_entity.pdbx_description
1 polymer ?
#
loop_
_entity_poly.entity_id
_entity_poly.type
_entity_poly.pdbx_seq_one_letter_code
_entity_poly.pdbx_strand_id
1 'polypeptide(L)'
;MIVLGIETSCDETAAAIVTDAREIRADVVLSQLDDHTPYGGVVPEIAARAHLEHLDGLIRRAMAEAGIGFGDLDAVAATGGPGLIGGVIVGVMTAKAIAAARGLPFVAVNHLEGHALTARLTDDVAFPYLLLLVSGGHCQLLAVEGVGRYRRLGTTIDDAVGEAFDKTAKLLGLGYPGGPLVEKAAARATNPGRFELPRPMLGRPGCDFSFSGLKTAVRRHVEELGAPLSDADRDDLAAAFQATVAEVLADRCARAIRRFKEDHPQGGALVVAGGVAANKAIRSRLATLAEKQRMPFVAPPLRLCTDNAAMIAWAGIERFRLGESDPLNFAPRPRWPLDPTAAPVIGRAGVGAGVKA
;
A
#
# COMPACT_ATOMS: atom_id res chain seq x y z
N MET A 1 -9.45 23.60 -8.74
CA MET A 1 -10.28 22.58 -8.04
C MET A 1 -9.59 22.21 -6.74
N ILE A 2 -10.33 22.16 -5.65
CA ILE A 2 -9.83 21.84 -4.30
C ILE A 2 -10.68 20.69 -3.75
N VAL A 3 -10.04 19.59 -3.35
CA VAL A 3 -10.73 18.39 -2.86
C VAL A 3 -10.26 18.04 -1.45
N LEU A 4 -11.22 17.76 -0.56
CA LEU A 4 -10.98 17.13 0.73
C LEU A 4 -10.93 15.61 0.52
N GLY A 5 -9.80 14.98 0.89
CA GLY A 5 -9.64 13.54 0.94
C GLY A 5 -9.76 13.02 2.37
N ILE A 6 -10.37 11.84 2.51
CA ILE A 6 -10.54 11.13 3.79
C ILE A 6 -10.09 9.68 3.63
N GLU A 7 -9.16 9.24 4.50
CA GLU A 7 -8.68 7.85 4.54
C GLU A 7 -8.91 7.25 5.94
N THR A 8 -9.60 6.11 5.98
CA THR A 8 -9.94 5.38 7.23
C THR A 8 -10.06 3.88 7.00
N SER A 9 -9.36 3.33 6.01
CA SER A 9 -9.59 1.93 5.60
C SER A 9 -8.90 0.89 6.48
N CYS A 10 -7.88 1.28 7.27
CA CYS A 10 -7.13 0.36 8.13
C CYS A 10 -6.87 0.96 9.52
N ASP A 11 -5.63 1.33 9.84
CA ASP A 11 -5.19 1.82 11.14
C ASP A 11 -4.62 3.25 11.09
N GLU A 12 -4.70 3.92 9.94
CA GLU A 12 -4.48 5.34 9.81
C GLU A 12 -5.80 6.09 9.66
N THR A 13 -5.96 7.16 10.43
CA THR A 13 -7.02 8.15 10.24
C THR A 13 -6.41 9.37 9.58
N ALA A 14 -6.84 9.75 8.39
CA ALA A 14 -6.24 10.88 7.70
C ALA A 14 -7.26 11.78 7.00
N ALA A 15 -6.92 13.07 6.92
CA ALA A 15 -7.62 14.08 6.14
C ALA A 15 -6.62 14.97 5.40
N ALA A 16 -6.86 15.27 4.13
CA ALA A 16 -5.97 16.08 3.32
C ALA A 16 -6.73 17.04 2.41
N ILE A 17 -6.08 18.14 2.07
CA ILE A 17 -6.56 19.11 1.08
C ILE A 17 -5.57 19.13 -0.08
N VAL A 18 -6.04 18.76 -1.26
CA VAL A 18 -5.22 18.71 -2.48
C VAL A 18 -5.89 19.51 -3.58
N THR A 19 -5.07 20.17 -4.41
CA THR A 19 -5.54 20.91 -5.58
C THR A 19 -5.28 20.15 -6.87
N ASP A 20 -6.01 20.49 -7.91
CA ASP A 20 -5.79 19.93 -9.24
C ASP A 20 -4.49 20.42 -9.91
N ALA A 21 -3.82 21.41 -9.33
CA ALA A 21 -2.45 21.78 -9.65
C ALA A 21 -1.40 20.88 -8.97
N ARG A 22 -1.82 19.76 -8.35
CA ARG A 22 -0.95 18.81 -7.60
C ARG A 22 -0.31 19.41 -6.35
N GLU A 23 -0.91 20.44 -5.79
CA GLU A 23 -0.48 21.02 -4.54
C GLU A 23 -1.17 20.30 -3.36
N ILE A 24 -0.38 19.72 -2.45
CA ILE A 24 -0.87 19.20 -1.17
C ILE A 24 -0.82 20.35 -0.19
N ARG A 25 -1.97 21.00 0.07
CA ARG A 25 -2.09 22.12 1.00
C ARG A 25 -2.09 21.69 2.45
N ALA A 26 -2.63 20.49 2.72
CA ALA A 26 -2.58 19.84 4.03
C ALA A 26 -2.66 18.33 3.85
N ASP A 27 -1.97 17.58 4.70
CA ASP A 27 -2.02 16.12 4.77
C ASP A 27 -1.79 15.71 6.21
N VAL A 28 -2.86 15.50 6.94
CA VAL A 28 -2.86 15.24 8.38
C VAL A 28 -3.17 13.77 8.60
N VAL A 29 -2.21 13.04 9.13
CA VAL A 29 -2.30 11.60 9.39
C VAL A 29 -2.14 11.34 10.88
N LEU A 30 -3.00 10.50 11.44
CA LEU A 30 -2.90 9.93 12.77
C LEU A 30 -2.77 8.42 12.62
N SER A 31 -1.64 7.86 13.01
CA SER A 31 -1.47 6.40 13.10
C SER A 31 -1.97 5.90 14.45
N GLN A 32 -2.69 4.80 14.43
CA GLN A 32 -3.20 4.10 15.61
C GLN A 32 -2.23 3.01 16.07
N LEU A 33 -0.96 3.09 15.68
CA LEU A 33 0.06 2.08 15.93
C LEU A 33 0.17 1.72 17.42
N ASP A 34 0.14 2.72 18.31
CA ASP A 34 0.26 2.52 19.75
C ASP A 34 -0.94 1.74 20.32
N ASP A 35 -2.14 1.94 19.75
CA ASP A 35 -3.36 1.23 20.17
C ASP A 35 -3.33 -0.25 19.77
N HIS A 36 -2.63 -0.57 18.68
CA HIS A 36 -2.57 -1.93 18.11
C HIS A 36 -1.33 -2.73 18.53
N THR A 37 -0.26 -2.07 18.93
CA THR A 37 1.01 -2.70 19.36
C THR A 37 0.82 -3.76 20.44
N PRO A 38 -0.02 -3.58 21.50
CA PRO A 38 -0.24 -4.60 22.53
C PRO A 38 -0.83 -5.91 21.99
N TYR A 39 -1.54 -5.85 20.85
CA TYR A 39 -2.18 -7.01 20.21
C TYR A 39 -1.31 -7.65 19.13
N GLY A 40 -0.20 -7.00 18.76
CA GLY A 40 0.73 -7.49 17.73
C GLY A 40 0.14 -7.45 16.31
N GLY A 41 -0.81 -6.55 16.05
CA GLY A 41 -1.47 -6.33 14.76
C GLY A 41 -2.77 -5.58 14.90
N VAL A 42 -3.35 -5.16 13.78
CA VAL A 42 -4.55 -4.33 13.75
C VAL A 42 -5.78 -5.08 14.27
N VAL A 43 -6.51 -4.45 15.22
CA VAL A 43 -7.79 -4.92 15.77
C VAL A 43 -8.90 -4.08 15.15
N PRO A 44 -9.76 -4.63 14.26
CA PRO A 44 -10.72 -3.86 13.46
C PRO A 44 -11.69 -3.01 14.29
N GLU A 45 -12.13 -3.49 15.44
CA GLU A 45 -13.06 -2.76 16.29
C GLU A 45 -12.40 -1.56 16.97
N ILE A 46 -11.15 -1.70 17.41
CA ILE A 46 -10.37 -0.60 17.99
C ILE A 46 -10.14 0.45 16.90
N ALA A 47 -9.74 0.03 15.70
CA ALA A 47 -9.54 0.95 14.59
C ALA A 47 -10.79 1.76 14.26
N ALA A 48 -11.96 1.11 14.15
CA ALA A 48 -13.21 1.80 13.84
C ALA A 48 -13.60 2.84 14.91
N ARG A 49 -13.37 2.55 16.18
CA ARG A 49 -13.64 3.50 17.28
C ARG A 49 -12.69 4.70 17.24
N ALA A 50 -11.39 4.45 17.04
CA ALA A 50 -10.39 5.51 16.92
C ALA A 50 -10.68 6.46 15.73
N HIS A 51 -11.13 5.92 14.59
CA HIS A 51 -11.58 6.76 13.47
C HIS A 51 -12.73 7.69 13.86
N LEU A 52 -13.74 7.19 14.57
CA LEU A 52 -14.87 8.02 15.05
C LEU A 52 -14.41 9.11 16.01
N GLU A 53 -13.44 8.83 16.87
CA GLU A 53 -12.96 9.76 17.87
C GLU A 53 -12.11 10.89 17.25
N HIS A 54 -11.31 10.59 16.24
CA HIS A 54 -10.28 11.50 15.76
C HIS A 54 -10.60 12.20 14.45
N LEU A 55 -11.44 11.63 13.56
CA LEU A 55 -11.60 12.11 12.18
C LEU A 55 -12.06 13.57 12.10
N ASP A 56 -13.02 14.00 12.93
CA ASP A 56 -13.50 15.38 12.95
C ASP A 56 -12.39 16.39 13.28
N GLY A 57 -11.53 16.03 14.23
CA GLY A 57 -10.38 16.84 14.63
C GLY A 57 -9.37 16.98 13.50
N LEU A 58 -9.10 15.89 12.77
CA LEU A 58 -8.16 15.86 11.66
C LEU A 58 -8.69 16.66 10.46
N ILE A 59 -9.99 16.56 10.13
CA ILE A 59 -10.60 17.36 9.07
C ILE A 59 -10.50 18.85 9.40
N ARG A 60 -10.87 19.27 10.63
CA ARG A 60 -10.74 20.67 11.05
C ARG A 60 -9.31 21.17 10.97
N ARG A 61 -8.35 20.34 11.37
CA ARG A 61 -6.93 20.65 11.29
C ARG A 61 -6.48 20.80 9.84
N ALA A 62 -6.83 19.86 8.95
CA ALA A 62 -6.48 19.92 7.54
C ALA A 62 -7.04 21.18 6.86
N MET A 63 -8.29 21.54 7.14
CA MET A 63 -8.91 22.76 6.64
C MET A 63 -8.20 24.04 7.14
N ALA A 64 -7.84 24.06 8.43
CA ALA A 64 -7.12 25.19 9.04
C ALA A 64 -5.71 25.35 8.49
N GLU A 65 -4.94 24.25 8.35
CA GLU A 65 -3.61 24.24 7.75
C GLU A 65 -3.63 24.68 6.28
N ALA A 66 -4.66 24.28 5.53
CA ALA A 66 -4.86 24.74 4.16
C ALA A 66 -5.37 26.19 4.03
N GLY A 67 -5.80 26.80 5.13
CA GLY A 67 -6.33 28.18 5.16
C GLY A 67 -7.65 28.36 4.42
N ILE A 68 -8.50 27.31 4.38
CA ILE A 68 -9.77 27.31 3.63
C ILE A 68 -10.96 26.91 4.48
N GLY A 69 -12.17 27.30 4.04
CA GLY A 69 -13.44 26.85 4.58
C GLY A 69 -14.12 25.80 3.70
N PHE A 70 -15.17 25.15 4.22
CA PHE A 70 -15.94 24.15 3.44
C PHE A 70 -16.60 24.74 2.16
N GLY A 71 -16.75 26.07 2.08
CA GLY A 71 -17.29 26.73 0.89
C GLY A 71 -16.29 26.83 -0.27
N ASP A 72 -15.01 26.57 -0.01
CA ASP A 72 -13.93 26.61 -1.01
C ASP A 72 -13.68 25.25 -1.67
N LEU A 73 -14.34 24.19 -1.17
CA LEU A 73 -14.20 22.84 -1.71
C LEU A 73 -15.06 22.65 -2.96
N ASP A 74 -14.51 21.97 -3.95
CA ASP A 74 -15.23 21.53 -5.16
C ASP A 74 -15.80 20.12 -5.04
N ALA A 75 -15.20 19.26 -4.22
CA ALA A 75 -15.67 17.90 -3.98
C ALA A 75 -15.11 17.33 -2.66
N VAL A 76 -15.72 16.22 -2.20
CA VAL A 76 -15.24 15.43 -1.07
C VAL A 76 -14.99 14.01 -1.56
N ALA A 77 -13.76 13.51 -1.38
CA ALA A 77 -13.36 12.16 -1.71
C ALA A 77 -13.12 11.35 -0.43
N ALA A 78 -13.55 10.09 -0.40
CA ALA A 78 -13.23 9.20 0.70
C ALA A 78 -12.95 7.79 0.19
N THR A 79 -12.13 7.04 0.93
CA THR A 79 -11.93 5.62 0.67
C THR A 79 -13.24 4.85 0.83
N GLY A 80 -13.77 4.37 -0.29
CA GLY A 80 -14.97 3.54 -0.34
C GLY A 80 -14.69 2.05 -0.10
N GLY A 81 -13.42 1.67 -0.05
CA GLY A 81 -12.85 0.33 0.10
C GLY A 81 -11.71 0.09 -0.93
N PRO A 82 -11.05 -1.08 -0.91
CA PRO A 82 -11.18 -2.12 0.11
C PRO A 82 -10.62 -1.71 1.45
N GLY A 83 -11.02 -2.41 2.53
CA GLY A 83 -10.51 -2.14 3.87
C GLY A 83 -11.35 -2.75 4.97
N LEU A 84 -11.02 -2.43 6.22
CA LEU A 84 -11.79 -2.82 7.39
C LEU A 84 -13.14 -2.10 7.37
N ILE A 85 -14.21 -2.87 7.24
CA ILE A 85 -15.56 -2.32 6.96
C ILE A 85 -15.99 -1.23 7.96
N GLY A 86 -15.66 -1.39 9.24
CA GLY A 86 -15.99 -0.40 10.29
C GLY A 86 -15.33 0.95 10.01
N GLY A 87 -14.03 0.96 9.72
CA GLY A 87 -13.29 2.18 9.37
C GLY A 87 -13.80 2.80 8.07
N VAL A 88 -13.96 2.00 7.01
CA VAL A 88 -14.49 2.49 5.71
C VAL A 88 -15.86 3.15 5.87
N ILE A 89 -16.76 2.56 6.71
CA ILE A 89 -18.07 3.18 7.00
C ILE A 89 -17.89 4.56 7.62
N VAL A 90 -17.00 4.72 8.59
CA VAL A 90 -16.77 6.02 9.27
C VAL A 90 -16.37 7.08 8.26
N GLY A 91 -15.35 6.84 7.44
CA GLY A 91 -14.87 7.80 6.44
C GLY A 91 -15.93 8.14 5.39
N VAL A 92 -16.58 7.14 4.81
CA VAL A 92 -17.62 7.31 3.79
C VAL A 92 -18.82 8.09 4.35
N MET A 93 -19.28 7.78 5.56
CA MET A 93 -20.44 8.48 6.14
C MET A 93 -20.10 9.94 6.49
N THR A 94 -18.90 10.19 7.00
CA THR A 94 -18.41 11.55 7.25
C THR A 94 -18.32 12.37 5.96
N ALA A 95 -17.71 11.81 4.90
CA ALA A 95 -17.61 12.45 3.59
C ALA A 95 -18.99 12.77 2.99
N LYS A 96 -19.93 11.82 3.04
CA LYS A 96 -21.31 12.03 2.58
C LYS A 96 -22.07 13.09 3.37
N ALA A 97 -21.87 13.11 4.70
CA ALA A 97 -22.50 14.14 5.54
C ALA A 97 -22.01 15.55 5.16
N ILE A 98 -20.71 15.73 4.92
CA ILE A 98 -20.13 16.99 4.44
C ILE A 98 -20.66 17.32 3.06
N ALA A 99 -20.63 16.37 2.12
CA ALA A 99 -21.11 16.56 0.74
C ALA A 99 -22.58 16.97 0.71
N ALA A 100 -23.44 16.27 1.46
CA ALA A 100 -24.87 16.58 1.55
C ALA A 100 -25.14 17.96 2.18
N ALA A 101 -24.43 18.29 3.29
CA ALA A 101 -24.63 19.56 3.99
C ALA A 101 -24.17 20.78 3.18
N ARG A 102 -23.20 20.58 2.26
CA ARG A 102 -22.61 21.65 1.46
C ARG A 102 -23.04 21.64 -0.02
N GLY A 103 -23.83 20.65 -0.43
CA GLY A 103 -24.22 20.48 -1.83
C GLY A 103 -23.05 20.13 -2.75
N LEU A 104 -22.02 19.44 -2.22
CA LEU A 104 -20.81 19.07 -2.96
C LEU A 104 -20.94 17.67 -3.57
N PRO A 105 -20.26 17.39 -4.70
CA PRO A 105 -20.06 16.05 -5.19
C PRO A 105 -19.31 15.18 -4.18
N PHE A 106 -19.74 13.92 -4.04
CA PHE A 106 -19.04 12.88 -3.31
C PHE A 106 -18.35 11.94 -4.30
N VAL A 107 -17.09 11.57 -4.04
CA VAL A 107 -16.31 10.63 -4.85
C VAL A 107 -15.81 9.50 -3.96
N ALA A 108 -16.32 8.30 -4.19
CA ALA A 108 -15.81 7.10 -3.52
C ALA A 108 -14.56 6.62 -4.26
N VAL A 109 -13.45 6.57 -3.55
CA VAL A 109 -12.16 6.17 -4.11
C VAL A 109 -11.83 4.74 -3.67
N ASN A 110 -11.31 3.94 -4.60
CA ASN A 110 -10.70 2.68 -4.25
C ASN A 110 -9.33 2.95 -3.59
N HIS A 111 -9.11 2.44 -2.38
CA HIS A 111 -7.87 2.63 -1.62
C HIS A 111 -6.60 2.29 -2.43
N LEU A 112 -6.65 1.18 -3.18
CA LEU A 112 -5.52 0.75 -4.02
C LEU A 112 -5.33 1.68 -5.23
N GLU A 113 -6.40 2.30 -5.74
CA GLU A 113 -6.33 3.34 -6.77
C GLU A 113 -5.65 4.60 -6.21
N GLY A 114 -5.91 4.97 -4.95
CA GLY A 114 -5.18 6.03 -4.26
C GLY A 114 -3.68 5.83 -4.33
N HIS A 115 -3.20 4.67 -3.91
CA HIS A 115 -1.78 4.30 -4.02
C HIS A 115 -1.29 4.28 -5.47
N ALA A 116 -2.09 3.73 -6.38
CA ALA A 116 -1.72 3.62 -7.80
C ALA A 116 -1.49 4.99 -8.44
N LEU A 117 -2.33 5.97 -8.14
CA LEU A 117 -2.29 7.31 -8.75
C LEU A 117 -1.36 8.28 -8.02
N THR A 118 -0.80 7.93 -6.86
CA THR A 118 0.11 8.81 -6.10
C THR A 118 1.30 9.29 -6.92
N ALA A 119 1.88 8.45 -7.78
CA ALA A 119 2.98 8.83 -8.66
C ALA A 119 2.58 9.92 -9.68
N ARG A 120 1.31 10.05 -10.00
CA ARG A 120 0.80 11.14 -10.84
C ARG A 120 0.67 12.45 -10.09
N LEU A 121 0.42 12.38 -8.79
CA LEU A 121 0.45 13.55 -7.91
C LEU A 121 1.87 14.10 -7.76
N THR A 122 2.85 13.22 -7.53
CA THR A 122 4.21 13.62 -7.18
C THR A 122 5.13 13.85 -8.37
N ASP A 123 5.01 13.04 -9.44
CA ASP A 123 5.97 12.96 -10.53
C ASP A 123 5.35 13.12 -11.93
N ASP A 124 4.05 13.42 -12.02
CA ASP A 124 3.29 13.59 -13.27
C ASP A 124 3.43 12.42 -14.25
N VAL A 125 3.45 11.20 -13.72
CA VAL A 125 3.64 10.00 -14.54
C VAL A 125 2.51 9.85 -15.54
N ALA A 126 2.84 9.77 -16.83
CA ALA A 126 1.86 9.54 -17.88
C ALA A 126 1.39 8.07 -17.92
N PHE A 127 0.13 7.86 -18.31
CA PHE A 127 -0.37 6.52 -18.65
C PHE A 127 0.15 6.06 -20.02
N PRO A 128 0.33 4.74 -20.25
CA PRO A 128 0.29 3.68 -19.26
C PRO A 128 1.61 3.55 -18.49
N TYR A 129 1.55 2.94 -17.29
CA TYR A 129 2.72 2.56 -16.50
C TYR A 129 2.53 1.22 -15.81
N LEU A 130 3.65 0.56 -15.46
CA LEU A 130 3.64 -0.66 -14.67
C LEU A 130 3.74 -0.31 -13.19
N LEU A 131 2.79 -0.76 -12.39
CA LEU A 131 2.77 -0.56 -10.95
C LEU A 131 3.12 -1.85 -10.20
N LEU A 132 4.08 -1.77 -9.29
CA LEU A 132 4.24 -2.72 -8.19
C LEU A 132 3.61 -2.11 -6.93
N LEU A 133 2.48 -2.64 -6.52
CA LEU A 133 1.78 -2.26 -5.29
C LEU A 133 2.15 -3.23 -4.17
N VAL A 134 2.84 -2.75 -3.13
CA VAL A 134 3.38 -3.56 -2.03
C VAL A 134 3.08 -2.93 -0.68
N SER A 135 2.12 -3.48 0.05
CA SER A 135 1.68 -2.99 1.36
C SER A 135 1.60 -4.12 2.39
N GLY A 136 1.07 -3.83 3.57
CA GLY A 136 0.77 -4.82 4.60
C GLY A 136 -0.16 -5.93 4.10
N GLY A 137 -1.24 -5.56 3.39
CA GLY A 137 -2.26 -6.49 2.91
C GLY A 137 -2.18 -6.86 1.42
N HIS A 138 -1.40 -6.13 0.61
CA HIS A 138 -1.41 -6.26 -0.83
C HIS A 138 -0.01 -6.45 -1.43
N CYS A 139 0.09 -7.33 -2.43
CA CYS A 139 1.27 -7.45 -3.26
C CYS A 139 0.80 -7.78 -4.68
N GLN A 140 0.80 -6.78 -5.58
CA GLN A 140 0.25 -6.89 -6.93
C GLN A 140 1.12 -6.19 -7.96
N LEU A 141 1.15 -6.75 -9.18
CA LEU A 141 1.70 -6.12 -10.38
C LEU A 141 0.54 -5.77 -11.31
N LEU A 142 0.41 -4.51 -11.65
CA LEU A 142 -0.69 -3.96 -12.42
C LEU A 142 -0.18 -3.13 -13.60
N ALA A 143 -0.74 -3.33 -14.79
CA ALA A 143 -0.67 -2.33 -15.84
C ALA A 143 -1.76 -1.28 -15.54
N VAL A 144 -1.35 -0.04 -15.35
CA VAL A 144 -2.23 1.11 -15.11
C VAL A 144 -2.41 1.83 -16.44
N GLU A 145 -3.56 1.64 -17.06
CA GLU A 145 -3.85 2.13 -18.42
C GLU A 145 -4.61 3.46 -18.39
N GLY A 146 -5.14 3.83 -17.24
CA GLY A 146 -5.89 5.05 -17.00
C GLY A 146 -6.55 5.03 -15.63
N VAL A 147 -7.20 6.11 -15.26
CA VAL A 147 -8.06 6.17 -14.07
C VAL A 147 -9.18 5.13 -14.23
N GLY A 148 -9.40 4.30 -13.21
CA GLY A 148 -10.38 3.21 -13.25
C GLY A 148 -10.04 2.06 -14.21
N ARG A 149 -8.90 2.08 -14.91
CA ARG A 149 -8.51 1.07 -15.89
C ARG A 149 -7.20 0.40 -15.50
N TYR A 150 -7.34 -0.75 -14.86
CA TYR A 150 -6.24 -1.55 -14.31
C TYR A 150 -6.30 -2.96 -14.85
N ARG A 151 -5.13 -3.53 -15.18
CA ARG A 151 -5.02 -4.93 -15.57
C ARG A 151 -3.98 -5.63 -14.71
N ARG A 152 -4.41 -6.62 -13.94
CA ARG A 152 -3.56 -7.38 -13.04
C ARG A 152 -2.69 -8.36 -13.83
N LEU A 153 -1.37 -8.22 -13.72
CA LEU A 153 -0.38 -9.12 -14.33
C LEU A 153 0.05 -10.22 -13.37
N GLY A 154 0.04 -9.95 -12.06
CA GLY A 154 0.38 -10.90 -11.02
C GLY A 154 -0.04 -10.41 -9.65
N THR A 155 -0.15 -11.32 -8.70
CA THR A 155 -0.52 -11.04 -7.31
C THR A 155 0.11 -12.08 -6.38
N THR A 156 0.12 -11.83 -5.07
CA THR A 156 0.52 -12.87 -4.13
C THR A 156 -0.54 -13.98 -4.07
N ILE A 157 -0.08 -15.22 -4.02
CA ILE A 157 -0.94 -16.41 -3.89
C ILE A 157 -1.14 -16.83 -2.43
N ASP A 158 -0.42 -16.20 -1.51
CA ASP A 158 -0.47 -16.48 -0.07
C ASP A 158 -0.31 -15.18 0.75
N ASP A 159 0.76 -15.00 1.52
CA ASP A 159 1.00 -13.81 2.32
C ASP A 159 1.34 -12.59 1.43
N ALA A 160 0.89 -11.41 1.83
CA ALA A 160 1.43 -10.17 1.29
C ALA A 160 2.86 -9.95 1.79
N VAL A 161 3.65 -9.16 1.04
CA VAL A 161 5.04 -8.94 1.39
C VAL A 161 5.22 -8.23 2.72
N GLY A 162 4.38 -7.23 3.05
CA GLY A 162 4.41 -6.56 4.34
C GLY A 162 4.05 -7.50 5.49
N GLU A 163 3.03 -8.33 5.31
CA GLU A 163 2.67 -9.40 6.27
C GLU A 163 3.84 -10.37 6.51
N ALA A 164 4.62 -10.69 5.46
CA ALA A 164 5.81 -11.53 5.59
C ALA A 164 6.91 -10.84 6.42
N PHE A 165 7.10 -9.52 6.29
CA PHE A 165 7.98 -8.73 7.13
C PHE A 165 7.53 -8.74 8.60
N ASP A 166 6.25 -8.52 8.88
CA ASP A 166 5.69 -8.50 10.24
C ASP A 166 5.84 -9.87 10.92
N LYS A 167 5.51 -10.95 10.20
CA LYS A 167 5.69 -12.32 10.69
C LYS A 167 7.15 -12.66 10.98
N THR A 168 8.07 -12.18 10.14
CA THR A 168 9.51 -12.39 10.32
C THR A 168 10.03 -11.58 11.51
N ALA A 169 9.66 -10.32 11.65
CA ALA A 169 10.01 -9.49 12.78
C ALA A 169 9.60 -10.13 14.11
N LYS A 170 8.37 -10.68 14.16
CA LYS A 170 7.86 -11.40 15.34
C LYS A 170 8.71 -12.63 15.66
N LEU A 171 9.12 -13.43 14.66
CA LEU A 171 9.99 -14.60 14.87
C LEU A 171 11.38 -14.21 15.38
N LEU A 172 11.90 -13.07 14.92
CA LEU A 172 13.19 -12.53 15.34
C LEU A 172 13.13 -11.75 16.66
N GLY A 173 11.96 -11.60 17.27
CA GLY A 173 11.79 -10.82 18.50
C GLY A 173 12.01 -9.32 18.33
N LEU A 174 11.81 -8.79 17.12
CA LEU A 174 12.03 -7.36 16.81
C LEU A 174 10.84 -6.48 17.17
N GLY A 175 9.61 -7.03 17.23
CA GLY A 175 8.39 -6.27 17.51
C GLY A 175 7.57 -5.91 16.26
N TYR A 176 6.73 -4.87 16.39
CA TYR A 176 5.81 -4.37 15.37
C TYR A 176 5.91 -2.83 15.26
N PRO A 177 5.81 -2.23 14.03
CA PRO A 177 5.66 -2.86 12.72
C PRO A 177 6.95 -3.49 12.20
N GLY A 178 6.84 -4.65 11.54
CA GLY A 178 8.00 -5.46 11.19
C GLY A 178 8.88 -4.88 10.09
N GLY A 179 8.31 -4.24 9.08
CA GLY A 179 9.07 -3.71 7.95
C GLY A 179 10.27 -2.84 8.34
N PRO A 180 10.05 -1.71 9.05
CA PRO A 180 11.14 -0.83 9.51
C PRO A 180 12.13 -1.51 10.46
N LEU A 181 11.63 -2.41 11.33
CA LEU A 181 12.46 -3.09 12.32
C LEU A 181 13.39 -4.13 11.67
N VAL A 182 12.89 -4.88 10.69
CA VAL A 182 13.72 -5.80 9.89
C VAL A 182 14.75 -5.04 9.07
N GLU A 183 14.39 -3.92 8.44
CA GLU A 183 15.34 -3.07 7.70
C GLU A 183 16.46 -2.55 8.60
N LYS A 184 16.09 -2.08 9.79
CA LYS A 184 17.06 -1.57 10.79
C LYS A 184 17.99 -2.68 11.31
N ALA A 185 17.47 -3.88 11.55
CA ALA A 185 18.27 -5.05 11.93
C ALA A 185 19.20 -5.47 10.77
N ALA A 186 18.68 -5.59 9.56
CA ALA A 186 19.44 -5.93 8.36
C ALA A 186 20.61 -4.97 8.08
N ALA A 187 20.44 -3.69 8.41
CA ALA A 187 21.50 -2.69 8.26
C ALA A 187 22.68 -2.88 9.23
N ARG A 188 22.53 -3.65 10.32
CA ARG A 188 23.58 -3.98 11.28
C ARG A 188 24.25 -5.33 11.01
N ALA A 189 23.75 -6.10 10.05
CA ALA A 189 24.26 -7.43 9.73
C ALA A 189 25.77 -7.41 9.44
N THR A 190 26.49 -8.34 10.04
CA THR A 190 27.94 -8.50 9.86
C THR A 190 28.28 -9.58 8.84
N ASN A 191 27.38 -10.54 8.61
CA ASN A 191 27.51 -11.59 7.61
C ASN A 191 26.16 -11.86 6.92
N PRO A 192 25.69 -10.94 6.03
CA PRO A 192 24.37 -11.03 5.40
C PRO A 192 24.19 -12.26 4.48
N GLY A 193 25.29 -12.94 4.10
CA GLY A 193 25.28 -14.16 3.29
C GLY A 193 25.28 -15.46 4.09
N ARG A 194 25.25 -15.41 5.42
CA ARG A 194 25.33 -16.58 6.30
C ARG A 194 24.14 -17.54 6.18
N PHE A 195 22.96 -16.99 6.00
CA PHE A 195 21.73 -17.78 5.93
C PHE A 195 21.19 -17.84 4.52
N GLU A 196 20.99 -19.07 4.03
CA GLU A 196 20.36 -19.28 2.73
C GLU A 196 18.87 -19.50 2.92
N LEU A 197 18.06 -18.61 2.30
CA LEU A 197 16.61 -18.72 2.30
C LEU A 197 16.08 -19.09 0.92
N PRO A 198 14.99 -19.87 0.83
CA PRO A 198 14.38 -20.21 -0.44
C PRO A 198 13.89 -18.93 -1.15
N ARG A 199 13.99 -18.93 -2.48
CA ARG A 199 13.47 -17.84 -3.33
C ARG A 199 12.17 -18.29 -4.01
N PRO A 200 11.01 -18.09 -3.36
CA PRO A 200 9.76 -18.57 -3.91
C PRO A 200 9.47 -17.97 -5.28
N MET A 201 8.88 -18.77 -6.17
CA MET A 201 8.50 -18.40 -7.53
C MET A 201 9.67 -18.00 -8.46
N LEU A 202 10.90 -17.90 -8.00
CA LEU A 202 12.05 -17.57 -8.82
C LEU A 202 12.16 -18.56 -10.01
N GLY A 203 12.29 -18.05 -11.21
CA GLY A 203 12.37 -18.85 -12.44
C GLY A 203 11.02 -19.40 -12.96
N ARG A 204 9.94 -19.40 -12.18
CA ARG A 204 8.63 -19.90 -12.61
C ARG A 204 7.92 -18.96 -13.58
N PRO A 205 7.09 -19.46 -14.50
CA PRO A 205 6.30 -18.63 -15.40
C PRO A 205 5.32 -17.75 -14.63
N GLY A 206 4.79 -16.70 -15.30
CA GLY A 206 3.87 -15.73 -14.70
C GLY A 206 4.55 -14.68 -13.84
N CYS A 207 3.74 -13.83 -13.19
CA CYS A 207 4.20 -12.70 -12.38
C CYS A 207 3.72 -12.77 -10.93
N ASP A 208 3.15 -13.91 -10.50
CA ASP A 208 2.64 -14.09 -9.15
C ASP A 208 3.77 -14.22 -8.12
N PHE A 209 3.45 -13.85 -6.88
CA PHE A 209 4.35 -13.90 -5.73
C PHE A 209 3.91 -14.99 -4.74
N SER A 210 4.85 -15.39 -3.88
CA SER A 210 4.61 -16.21 -2.70
C SER A 210 5.62 -15.86 -1.64
N PHE A 211 5.19 -15.69 -0.39
CA PHE A 211 6.05 -15.33 0.74
C PHE A 211 5.84 -16.21 1.98
N SER A 212 4.76 -16.98 2.08
CA SER A 212 4.45 -17.78 3.27
C SER A 212 5.54 -18.81 3.60
N GLY A 213 6.21 -19.36 2.58
CA GLY A 213 7.32 -20.30 2.74
C GLY A 213 8.57 -19.68 3.39
N LEU A 214 8.78 -18.36 3.23
CA LEU A 214 9.91 -17.65 3.85
C LEU A 214 9.80 -17.63 5.38
N LYS A 215 8.60 -17.38 5.91
CA LYS A 215 8.36 -17.48 7.36
C LYS A 215 8.79 -18.82 7.93
N THR A 216 8.45 -19.92 7.24
CA THR A 216 8.80 -21.27 7.67
C THR A 216 10.31 -21.50 7.64
N ALA A 217 11.01 -21.00 6.61
CA ALA A 217 12.45 -21.08 6.52
C ALA A 217 13.16 -20.28 7.63
N VAL A 218 12.73 -19.04 7.88
CA VAL A 218 13.26 -18.24 8.98
C VAL A 218 13.03 -18.92 10.33
N ARG A 219 11.83 -19.46 10.58
CA ARG A 219 11.52 -20.18 11.82
C ARG A 219 12.45 -21.36 12.03
N ARG A 220 12.73 -22.14 10.98
CA ARG A 220 13.64 -23.27 11.07
C ARG A 220 15.06 -22.84 11.49
N HIS A 221 15.60 -21.76 10.91
CA HIS A 221 16.90 -21.24 11.34
C HIS A 221 16.88 -20.74 12.79
N VAL A 222 15.80 -20.09 13.22
CA VAL A 222 15.64 -19.67 14.64
C VAL A 222 15.64 -20.90 15.58
N GLU A 223 14.95 -21.99 15.21
CA GLU A 223 14.91 -23.24 15.98
C GLU A 223 16.27 -23.93 16.01
N GLU A 224 17.00 -23.95 14.89
CA GLU A 224 18.36 -24.53 14.78
C GLU A 224 19.41 -23.76 15.62
N LEU A 225 19.29 -22.43 15.70
CA LEU A 225 20.19 -21.58 16.49
C LEU A 225 19.92 -21.63 17.99
N GLY A 226 18.67 -21.94 18.37
CA GLY A 226 18.19 -21.91 19.77
C GLY A 226 17.86 -20.50 20.27
N ALA A 227 16.99 -20.43 21.27
CA ALA A 227 16.57 -19.19 21.90
C ALA A 227 17.33 -18.94 23.22
N PRO A 228 17.65 -17.69 23.57
CA PRO A 228 17.44 -16.47 22.78
C PRO A 228 18.47 -16.31 21.66
N LEU A 229 18.05 -15.71 20.52
CA LEU A 229 18.96 -15.35 19.44
C LEU A 229 19.97 -14.29 19.88
N SER A 230 21.23 -14.45 19.45
CA SER A 230 22.20 -13.35 19.55
C SER A 230 21.79 -12.18 18.61
N ASP A 231 22.26 -10.97 18.91
CA ASP A 231 22.01 -9.82 18.04
C ASP A 231 22.59 -10.03 16.63
N ALA A 232 23.77 -10.66 16.53
CA ALA A 232 24.39 -10.98 15.24
C ALA A 232 23.55 -11.98 14.43
N ASP A 233 23.03 -13.04 15.05
CA ASP A 233 22.17 -14.02 14.38
C ASP A 233 20.87 -13.38 13.89
N ARG A 234 20.29 -12.53 14.71
CA ARG A 234 19.06 -11.79 14.40
C ARG A 234 19.26 -10.84 13.22
N ASP A 235 20.35 -10.05 13.25
CA ASP A 235 20.64 -9.06 12.24
C ASP A 235 21.02 -9.72 10.90
N ASP A 236 21.79 -10.80 10.91
CA ASP A 236 22.16 -11.59 9.71
C ASP A 236 20.94 -12.29 9.09
N LEU A 237 20.02 -12.87 9.91
CA LEU A 237 18.77 -13.45 9.41
C LEU A 237 17.84 -12.38 8.81
N ALA A 238 17.75 -11.20 9.44
CA ALA A 238 16.98 -10.08 8.91
C ALA A 238 17.52 -9.62 7.56
N ALA A 239 18.83 -9.55 7.39
CA ALA A 239 19.49 -9.21 6.13
C ALA A 239 19.24 -10.25 5.03
N ALA A 240 19.37 -11.53 5.36
CA ALA A 240 19.09 -12.62 4.43
C ALA A 240 17.63 -12.62 3.96
N PHE A 241 16.69 -12.39 4.89
CA PHE A 241 15.26 -12.28 4.57
C PHE A 241 14.99 -11.09 3.64
N GLN A 242 15.47 -9.89 3.99
CA GLN A 242 15.27 -8.69 3.19
C GLN A 242 15.85 -8.83 1.78
N ALA A 243 17.08 -9.38 1.65
CA ALA A 243 17.72 -9.62 0.36
C ALA A 243 16.91 -10.60 -0.50
N THR A 244 16.44 -11.70 0.11
CA THR A 244 15.60 -12.70 -0.59
C THR A 244 14.30 -12.09 -1.10
N VAL A 245 13.61 -11.29 -0.28
CA VAL A 245 12.39 -10.58 -0.70
C VAL A 245 12.67 -9.65 -1.87
N ALA A 246 13.76 -8.86 -1.78
CA ALA A 246 14.14 -7.93 -2.85
C ALA A 246 14.44 -8.66 -4.18
N GLU A 247 15.08 -9.85 -4.13
CA GLU A 247 15.33 -10.67 -5.32
C GLU A 247 14.04 -11.23 -5.92
N VAL A 248 13.14 -11.76 -5.09
CA VAL A 248 11.82 -12.27 -5.56
C VAL A 248 11.02 -11.17 -6.21
N LEU A 249 10.92 -9.99 -5.59
CA LEU A 249 10.24 -8.84 -6.17
C LEU A 249 10.86 -8.44 -7.51
N ALA A 250 12.20 -8.37 -7.59
CA ALA A 250 12.90 -8.00 -8.82
C ALA A 250 12.69 -9.02 -9.96
N ASP A 251 12.70 -10.33 -9.68
CA ASP A 251 12.44 -11.35 -10.72
C ASP A 251 11.00 -11.24 -11.26
N ARG A 252 10.01 -11.09 -10.37
CA ARG A 252 8.61 -10.95 -10.79
C ARG A 252 8.38 -9.66 -11.56
N CYS A 253 8.96 -8.54 -11.11
CA CYS A 253 8.92 -7.27 -11.84
C CYS A 253 9.59 -7.38 -13.23
N ALA A 254 10.73 -8.06 -13.34
CA ALA A 254 11.38 -8.26 -14.64
C ALA A 254 10.49 -9.00 -15.65
N ARG A 255 9.69 -9.95 -15.18
CA ARG A 255 8.70 -10.66 -16.02
C ARG A 255 7.53 -9.78 -16.39
N ALA A 256 7.01 -9.04 -15.42
CA ALA A 256 5.92 -8.09 -15.66
C ALA A 256 6.34 -6.98 -16.64
N ILE A 257 7.58 -6.47 -16.54
CA ILE A 257 8.14 -5.49 -17.48
C ILE A 257 8.15 -6.04 -18.91
N ARG A 258 8.57 -7.28 -19.11
CA ARG A 258 8.54 -7.88 -20.46
C ARG A 258 7.13 -7.93 -21.02
N ARG A 259 6.17 -8.48 -20.24
CA ARG A 259 4.76 -8.56 -20.63
C ARG A 259 4.14 -7.18 -20.85
N PHE A 260 4.46 -6.21 -20.02
CA PHE A 260 3.99 -4.83 -20.16
C PHE A 260 4.48 -4.19 -21.46
N LYS A 261 5.75 -4.41 -21.83
CA LYS A 261 6.34 -3.88 -23.06
C LYS A 261 5.79 -4.55 -24.33
N GLU A 262 5.34 -5.80 -24.26
CA GLU A 262 4.65 -6.47 -25.37
C GLU A 262 3.33 -5.76 -25.69
N ASP A 263 2.57 -5.36 -24.67
CA ASP A 263 1.30 -4.66 -24.81
C ASP A 263 1.48 -3.14 -25.05
N HIS A 264 2.57 -2.56 -24.53
CA HIS A 264 2.88 -1.13 -24.59
C HIS A 264 4.30 -0.89 -25.11
N PRO A 265 4.54 -1.04 -26.44
CA PRO A 265 5.88 -0.92 -27.05
C PRO A 265 6.54 0.45 -26.85
N GLN A 266 5.74 1.51 -26.67
CA GLN A 266 6.25 2.86 -26.36
C GLN A 266 6.83 2.96 -24.95
N GLY A 267 6.65 1.91 -24.14
CA GLY A 267 7.15 1.84 -22.77
C GLY A 267 6.23 2.53 -21.76
N GLY A 268 6.80 2.92 -20.64
CA GLY A 268 6.16 3.54 -19.50
C GLY A 268 7.13 3.49 -18.31
N ALA A 269 6.71 4.01 -17.16
CA ALA A 269 7.51 3.94 -15.94
C ALA A 269 7.24 2.61 -15.17
N LEU A 270 8.24 2.18 -14.38
CA LEU A 270 8.03 1.27 -13.26
C LEU A 270 7.74 2.10 -12.01
N VAL A 271 6.51 2.09 -11.57
CA VAL A 271 6.05 2.75 -10.34
C VAL A 271 6.03 1.73 -9.20
N VAL A 272 6.52 2.12 -8.02
CA VAL A 272 6.47 1.28 -6.81
C VAL A 272 5.76 2.05 -5.71
N ALA A 273 4.64 1.54 -5.22
CA ALA A 273 3.79 2.20 -4.23
C ALA A 273 3.39 1.24 -3.09
N GLY A 274 2.89 1.82 -1.99
CA GLY A 274 2.54 1.09 -0.77
C GLY A 274 3.67 1.09 0.27
N GLY A 275 3.36 0.78 1.53
CA GLY A 275 4.28 0.92 2.66
C GLY A 275 5.63 0.19 2.51
N VAL A 276 5.67 -0.97 1.86
CA VAL A 276 6.92 -1.71 1.62
C VAL A 276 7.84 -1.00 0.62
N ALA A 277 7.30 -0.11 -0.23
CA ALA A 277 8.09 0.75 -1.11
C ALA A 277 9.00 1.73 -0.33
N ALA A 278 8.77 1.92 0.97
CA ALA A 278 9.66 2.70 1.84
C ALA A 278 11.00 2.00 2.11
N ASN A 279 11.08 0.66 2.02
CA ASN A 279 12.31 -0.11 2.26
C ASN A 279 13.39 0.22 1.24
N LYS A 280 14.52 0.75 1.72
CA LYS A 280 15.62 1.26 0.88
C LYS A 280 16.30 0.18 0.04
N ALA A 281 16.47 -1.03 0.60
CA ALA A 281 17.11 -2.15 -0.11
C ALA A 281 16.24 -2.64 -1.28
N ILE A 282 14.92 -2.77 -1.05
CA ILE A 282 13.95 -3.13 -2.07
C ILE A 282 13.91 -2.05 -3.16
N ARG A 283 13.81 -0.77 -2.77
CA ARG A 283 13.78 0.38 -3.70
C ARG A 283 15.04 0.42 -4.57
N SER A 284 16.23 0.28 -3.98
CA SER A 284 17.50 0.26 -4.70
C SER A 284 17.57 -0.91 -5.71
N ARG A 285 17.14 -2.10 -5.28
CA ARG A 285 17.14 -3.29 -6.15
C ARG A 285 16.21 -3.14 -7.34
N LEU A 286 15.02 -2.55 -7.14
CA LEU A 286 14.05 -2.29 -8.20
C LEU A 286 14.49 -1.15 -9.13
N ALA A 287 15.13 -0.10 -8.60
CA ALA A 287 15.71 0.97 -9.40
C ALA A 287 16.79 0.43 -10.35
N THR A 288 17.71 -0.41 -9.85
CA THR A 288 18.73 -1.10 -10.68
C THR A 288 18.09 -2.00 -11.75
N LEU A 289 16.97 -2.66 -11.42
CA LEU A 289 16.23 -3.44 -12.41
C LEU A 289 15.65 -2.54 -13.52
N ALA A 290 14.97 -1.45 -13.12
CA ALA A 290 14.35 -0.52 -14.07
C ALA A 290 15.39 0.09 -15.03
N GLU A 291 16.55 0.50 -14.49
CA GLU A 291 17.68 0.99 -15.30
C GLU A 291 18.13 -0.06 -16.33
N LYS A 292 18.39 -1.31 -15.92
CA LYS A 292 18.73 -2.42 -16.82
C LYS A 292 17.67 -2.67 -17.88
N GLN A 293 16.42 -2.44 -17.53
CA GLN A 293 15.28 -2.58 -18.44
C GLN A 293 14.99 -1.29 -19.24
N ARG A 294 15.77 -0.23 -19.09
CA ARG A 294 15.56 1.07 -19.75
C ARG A 294 14.14 1.60 -19.53
N MET A 295 13.66 1.55 -18.30
CA MET A 295 12.39 2.12 -17.85
C MET A 295 12.65 3.20 -16.79
N PRO A 296 11.97 4.33 -16.83
CA PRO A 296 11.95 5.26 -15.70
C PRO A 296 11.49 4.55 -14.43
N PHE A 297 12.18 4.81 -13.32
CA PHE A 297 11.79 4.30 -11.99
C PHE A 297 11.19 5.43 -11.18
N VAL A 298 9.98 5.24 -10.68
CA VAL A 298 9.27 6.22 -9.86
C VAL A 298 8.81 5.55 -8.57
N ALA A 299 9.12 6.18 -7.46
CA ALA A 299 8.60 5.78 -6.15
C ALA A 299 8.28 7.05 -5.36
N PRO A 300 7.02 7.25 -4.95
CA PRO A 300 6.61 8.44 -4.22
C PRO A 300 7.50 8.72 -2.98
N PRO A 301 7.52 9.95 -2.47
CA PRO A 301 8.15 10.27 -1.20
C PRO A 301 7.66 9.36 -0.08
N LEU A 302 8.53 9.00 0.88
CA LEU A 302 8.26 8.01 1.92
C LEU A 302 6.95 8.28 2.68
N ARG A 303 6.66 9.55 2.97
CA ARG A 303 5.42 9.96 3.65
C ARG A 303 4.13 9.67 2.88
N LEU A 304 4.21 9.47 1.56
CA LEU A 304 3.08 9.13 0.68
C LEU A 304 3.08 7.65 0.25
N CYS A 305 4.01 6.85 0.76
CA CYS A 305 4.01 5.40 0.52
C CYS A 305 3.07 4.65 1.47
N THR A 306 2.88 5.14 2.69
CA THR A 306 1.90 4.62 3.66
C THR A 306 0.53 5.23 3.43
N ASP A 307 -0.48 4.72 4.13
CA ASP A 307 -1.85 5.22 4.01
C ASP A 307 -1.92 6.69 4.41
N ASN A 308 -2.54 7.50 3.55
CA ASN A 308 -2.65 8.95 3.70
C ASN A 308 -3.87 9.47 2.93
N ALA A 309 -4.37 10.64 3.29
CA ALA A 309 -5.55 11.19 2.63
C ALA A 309 -5.22 11.99 1.35
N ALA A 310 -3.95 12.39 1.16
CA ALA A 310 -3.57 13.10 -0.07
C ALA A 310 -3.71 12.20 -1.31
N MET A 311 -3.42 10.90 -1.20
CA MET A 311 -3.63 9.95 -2.28
C MET A 311 -5.11 9.78 -2.64
N ILE A 312 -6.00 9.87 -1.64
CA ILE A 312 -7.45 9.75 -1.83
C ILE A 312 -8.01 11.04 -2.44
N ALA A 313 -7.58 12.20 -1.95
CA ALA A 313 -7.95 13.48 -2.56
C ALA A 313 -7.52 13.53 -4.04
N TRP A 314 -6.29 13.11 -4.34
CA TRP A 314 -5.78 13.11 -5.71
C TRP A 314 -6.52 12.14 -6.62
N ALA A 315 -6.74 10.91 -6.19
CA ALA A 315 -7.54 9.95 -6.96
C ALA A 315 -8.98 10.47 -7.18
N GLY A 316 -9.56 11.12 -6.17
CA GLY A 316 -10.84 11.82 -6.28
C GLY A 316 -10.81 12.93 -7.35
N ILE A 317 -9.74 13.75 -7.40
CA ILE A 317 -9.55 14.78 -8.43
C ILE A 317 -9.47 14.15 -9.83
N GLU A 318 -8.67 13.11 -10.01
CA GLU A 318 -8.50 12.43 -11.30
C GLU A 318 -9.84 11.83 -11.80
N ARG A 319 -10.64 11.22 -10.91
CA ARG A 319 -11.97 10.70 -11.21
C ARG A 319 -12.96 11.84 -11.53
N PHE A 320 -12.96 12.87 -10.70
CA PHE A 320 -13.88 14.00 -10.89
C PHE A 320 -13.61 14.78 -12.17
N ARG A 321 -12.35 14.87 -12.62
CA ARG A 321 -11.99 15.40 -13.96
C ARG A 321 -12.60 14.62 -15.12
N LEU A 322 -12.90 13.34 -14.92
CA LEU A 322 -13.61 12.50 -15.89
C LEU A 322 -15.14 12.61 -15.79
N GLY A 323 -15.64 13.48 -14.91
CA GLY A 323 -17.07 13.64 -14.64
C GLY A 323 -17.66 12.57 -13.73
N GLU A 324 -16.81 11.79 -13.03
CA GLU A 324 -17.25 10.74 -12.13
C GLU A 324 -17.54 11.31 -10.73
N SER A 325 -18.70 10.98 -10.19
CA SER A 325 -19.10 11.19 -8.81
C SER A 325 -20.04 10.07 -8.39
N ASP A 326 -20.13 9.82 -7.09
CA ASP A 326 -20.95 8.74 -6.54
C ASP A 326 -22.19 9.29 -5.83
N PRO A 327 -23.32 8.58 -5.89
CA PRO A 327 -24.52 8.99 -5.19
C PRO A 327 -24.39 8.77 -3.69
N LEU A 328 -25.18 9.50 -2.89
CA LEU A 328 -25.17 9.38 -1.43
C LEU A 328 -25.61 8.00 -0.91
N ASN A 329 -26.20 7.15 -1.73
CA ASN A 329 -26.52 5.78 -1.40
C ASN A 329 -25.39 4.77 -1.74
N PHE A 330 -24.21 5.23 -2.18
CA PHE A 330 -23.04 4.37 -2.36
C PHE A 330 -22.79 3.51 -1.11
N ALA A 331 -22.59 2.22 -1.27
CA ALA A 331 -22.32 1.30 -0.16
C ALA A 331 -20.80 1.07 -0.01
N PRO A 332 -20.23 1.20 1.20
CA PRO A 332 -18.85 0.82 1.48
C PRO A 332 -18.54 -0.61 1.06
N ARG A 333 -17.35 -0.83 0.48
CA ARG A 333 -16.95 -2.11 -0.12
C ARG A 333 -15.71 -2.66 0.58
N PRO A 334 -15.84 -3.58 1.53
CA PRO A 334 -14.68 -4.18 2.21
C PRO A 334 -13.77 -4.96 1.25
N ARG A 335 -14.33 -5.40 0.10
CA ARG A 335 -13.60 -5.99 -1.01
C ARG A 335 -13.93 -5.22 -2.28
N TRP A 336 -12.90 -4.70 -2.91
CA TRP A 336 -13.04 -3.92 -4.15
C TRP A 336 -11.77 -4.08 -4.99
N PRO A 337 -11.66 -5.13 -5.81
CA PRO A 337 -10.49 -5.34 -6.65
C PRO A 337 -10.35 -4.22 -7.70
N LEU A 338 -9.11 -3.80 -7.99
CA LEU A 338 -8.83 -2.84 -9.06
C LEU A 338 -9.14 -3.42 -10.45
N ASP A 339 -8.84 -4.71 -10.64
CA ASP A 339 -9.18 -5.45 -11.86
C ASP A 339 -10.25 -6.50 -11.54
N PRO A 340 -11.53 -6.17 -11.77
CA PRO A 340 -12.63 -7.10 -11.49
C PRO A 340 -12.69 -8.27 -12.48
N THR A 341 -11.96 -8.20 -13.59
CA THR A 341 -11.94 -9.25 -14.63
C THR A 341 -10.85 -10.30 -14.38
N ALA A 342 -9.90 -9.99 -13.50
CA ALA A 342 -8.84 -10.92 -13.17
C ALA A 342 -9.37 -12.14 -12.39
N ALA A 343 -8.87 -13.33 -12.75
CA ALA A 343 -9.24 -14.56 -12.06
C ALA A 343 -9.04 -14.45 -10.55
N PRO A 344 -9.97 -14.93 -9.72
CA PRO A 344 -9.77 -14.99 -8.28
C PRO A 344 -8.50 -15.77 -7.94
N VAL A 345 -7.74 -15.31 -6.96
CA VAL A 345 -6.61 -16.09 -6.44
C VAL A 345 -7.20 -17.24 -5.63
N ILE A 346 -7.07 -18.46 -6.14
CA ILE A 346 -7.42 -19.66 -5.39
C ILE A 346 -6.30 -19.89 -4.37
N GLY A 347 -6.38 -19.23 -3.22
CA GLY A 347 -5.56 -19.54 -2.06
C GLY A 347 -5.93 -20.94 -1.58
N ARG A 348 -4.95 -21.74 -1.16
CA ARG A 348 -5.22 -23.00 -0.44
C ARG A 348 -6.16 -22.68 0.73
N ALA A 349 -7.35 -23.28 0.71
CA ALA A 349 -8.30 -23.20 1.80
C ALA A 349 -7.62 -23.73 3.07
N GLY A 350 -7.41 -22.87 4.05
CA GLY A 350 -6.84 -23.22 5.34
C GLY A 350 -6.67 -21.96 6.20
N VAL A 351 -7.69 -21.68 7.01
CA VAL A 351 -7.70 -20.86 8.24
C VAL A 351 -7.19 -19.42 8.10
N GLY A 352 -8.13 -18.48 8.24
CA GLY A 352 -7.86 -17.04 8.42
C GLY A 352 -7.80 -16.27 7.10
N ALA A 353 -8.91 -16.21 6.39
CA ALA A 353 -9.06 -15.29 5.27
C ALA A 353 -9.13 -13.85 5.78
N GLY A 354 -7.97 -13.26 6.04
CA GLY A 354 -7.82 -11.81 6.03
C GLY A 354 -8.29 -11.29 4.67
N VAL A 355 -8.83 -10.09 4.65
CA VAL A 355 -9.38 -9.41 3.48
C VAL A 355 -8.32 -9.38 2.37
N LYS A 356 -8.39 -10.32 1.42
CA LYS A 356 -7.60 -10.27 0.18
C LYS A 356 -8.53 -9.77 -0.92
N ALA A 357 -8.37 -8.53 -1.32
CA ALA A 357 -9.05 -7.93 -2.47
C ALA A 357 -8.29 -8.27 -3.76
#